data_bb1efe2ec50a3b12f9e60c27aad9d9e1
#
_entry.id   bb1efe2ec50a3b12f9e60c27aad9d9e1
#
_cell.length_a   1.000
_cell.length_b   1.000
_cell.length_c   1.000
_cell.angle_alpha   90.00
_cell.angle_beta   90.00
_cell.angle_gamma   90.00
#
_symmetry.space_group_name_H-M   'P 1'
#
loop_
_entity.id
_entity.type
_entity.pdbx_description
1 polymer ?
#
loop_
_entity_poly.entity_id
_entity_poly.type
_entity_poly.pdbx_seq_one_letter_code
_entity_poly.pdbx_strand_id
1 'polypeptide(L)'
;MLRRAIALASTALLISGLTGCGTTDSWVDATAARGWPAQYADAANSSFTSTDGAGELTLSWSRSVKGELGAAAALGAERYLAVNGQTAGGCSLMVWENDNSGRQRWCTRMVLGGGFTSPLFDGFDNLYIGQPGLMISYPPTQWVRWRTNVIGMPTTARFLDGGQLLVVTHLGQVLVFDSHRGVVSGSPVDLVGGVDPTDPMRGLADCAQSLPGCPVAAAPAFSAESRIVVIGVWQPGAAASTLTALRYQPGQTPLLSRLWTSEAVSAGVLSSPVFSADGATVYVNGRDRQLWALNAEDGSVKWSAPLDFQPQTPPSVAPGGLIIAGGGPDTRLVGLRDAGDRAEAVWRREDVTALTTSSQAGDQVAYTVVATAPNELSLLAFNPADGGRTVNSYPLPQAAGYPVGVSVGYDRRVVVATSGGQVFSFSPA
;
A
#
# COMPACT_ATOMS: atom_id res chain seq x y z
N MET A 1 67.20 -57.53 -14.75
CA MET A 1 66.96 -56.19 -15.30
C MET A 1 65.50 -55.88 -15.12
N LEU A 2 65.13 -55.51 -13.92
CA LEU A 2 63.73 -55.19 -13.55
C LEU A 2 63.84 -54.18 -12.44
N ARG A 3 63.68 -52.92 -12.73
CA ARG A 3 63.47 -51.78 -11.77
C ARG A 3 63.62 -50.44 -12.50
N ARG A 4 62.55 -49.97 -13.12
CA ARG A 4 62.30 -48.53 -13.42
C ARG A 4 61.02 -48.41 -14.25
N ALA A 5 59.87 -48.56 -13.60
CA ALA A 5 58.58 -48.21 -14.18
C ALA A 5 57.47 -48.12 -13.11
N ILE A 6 57.74 -47.47 -12.01
CA ILE A 6 56.69 -47.11 -11.01
C ILE A 6 57.08 -45.77 -10.40
N ALA A 7 56.81 -44.67 -11.09
CA ALA A 7 56.87 -43.33 -10.52
C ALA A 7 56.34 -42.25 -11.49
N LEU A 8 55.18 -42.47 -12.10
CA LEU A 8 54.52 -41.43 -12.94
C LEU A 8 52.99 -41.56 -12.99
N ALA A 9 52.38 -42.11 -11.93
CA ALA A 9 50.92 -42.26 -11.89
C ALA A 9 50.28 -41.66 -10.64
N SER A 10 50.91 -40.68 -9.94
CA SER A 10 50.38 -40.14 -8.66
C SER A 10 50.24 -38.63 -8.65
N THR A 11 50.29 -37.93 -9.79
CA THR A 11 50.19 -36.47 -9.80
C THR A 11 49.06 -35.90 -10.66
N ALA A 12 48.13 -36.75 -11.11
CA ALA A 12 47.03 -36.33 -11.98
C ALA A 12 45.62 -36.36 -11.28
N LEU A 13 45.55 -36.52 -9.96
CA LEU A 13 44.25 -36.67 -9.26
C LEU A 13 43.99 -35.59 -8.21
N LEU A 14 44.60 -34.42 -8.29
CA LEU A 14 44.41 -33.34 -7.31
C LEU A 14 44.02 -31.99 -7.93
N ILE A 15 43.52 -31.94 -9.17
CA ILE A 15 43.02 -30.70 -9.79
C ILE A 15 41.55 -30.79 -10.24
N SER A 16 40.77 -31.71 -9.70
CA SER A 16 39.31 -31.78 -10.00
C SER A 16 38.43 -31.38 -8.86
N GLY A 17 38.90 -30.65 -7.85
CA GLY A 17 38.18 -30.36 -6.64
C GLY A 17 37.90 -28.89 -6.34
N LEU A 18 38.04 -27.97 -7.31
CA LEU A 18 37.87 -26.54 -7.07
C LEU A 18 37.01 -25.82 -8.13
N THR A 19 36.02 -26.50 -8.71
CA THR A 19 35.00 -25.86 -9.54
C THR A 19 33.61 -26.11 -8.94
N GLY A 20 33.41 -25.81 -7.70
CA GLY A 20 32.18 -26.06 -6.97
C GLY A 20 31.75 -24.94 -6.03
N CYS A 21 32.17 -23.70 -6.29
CA CYS A 21 31.36 -22.55 -5.86
C CYS A 21 30.41 -22.21 -7.01
N GLY A 22 29.54 -23.14 -7.34
CA GLY A 22 28.32 -22.79 -8.04
C GLY A 22 27.59 -21.80 -7.15
N THR A 23 27.41 -20.59 -7.62
CA THR A 23 26.48 -19.62 -7.06
C THR A 23 25.08 -20.19 -7.20
N THR A 24 24.72 -21.12 -6.33
CA THR A 24 23.33 -21.46 -6.09
C THR A 24 22.77 -20.38 -5.18
N ASP A 25 22.70 -19.15 -5.69
CA ASP A 25 21.85 -18.11 -5.13
C ASP A 25 20.40 -18.52 -5.41
N SER A 26 19.92 -19.53 -4.68
CA SER A 26 18.49 -19.83 -4.62
C SER A 26 17.84 -18.76 -3.75
N TRP A 27 17.59 -17.60 -4.34
CA TRP A 27 16.81 -16.56 -3.69
C TRP A 27 15.37 -17.04 -3.55
N VAL A 28 14.84 -16.92 -2.35
CA VAL A 28 13.41 -17.03 -2.15
C VAL A 28 12.78 -15.71 -2.58
N ASP A 29 11.85 -15.75 -3.51
CA ASP A 29 11.14 -14.55 -3.95
C ASP A 29 10.46 -13.88 -2.76
N ALA A 30 10.71 -12.58 -2.60
CA ALA A 30 10.05 -11.79 -1.59
C ALA A 30 8.57 -11.61 -1.97
N THR A 31 7.71 -11.77 -1.00
CA THR A 31 6.27 -11.50 -1.11
C THR A 31 5.84 -10.57 0.03
N ALA A 32 4.71 -9.91 -0.12
CA ALA A 32 4.16 -9.06 0.93
C ALA A 32 3.95 -9.85 2.23
N ALA A 33 4.19 -9.21 3.38
CA ALA A 33 3.90 -9.78 4.68
C ALA A 33 2.39 -10.09 4.81
N ARG A 34 2.05 -11.04 5.68
CA ARG A 34 0.65 -11.39 5.96
C ARG A 34 -0.04 -10.27 6.73
N GLY A 35 -1.33 -10.11 6.53
CA GLY A 35 -2.15 -9.12 7.21
C GLY A 35 -2.15 -7.77 6.49
N TRP A 36 -1.42 -6.80 6.98
CA TRP A 36 -1.45 -5.41 6.48
C TRP A 36 -0.05 -4.86 6.17
N PRO A 37 0.65 -5.40 5.17
CA PRO A 37 2.04 -5.05 4.88
C PRO A 37 2.29 -3.60 4.47
N ALA A 38 1.25 -2.90 4.01
CA ALA A 38 1.28 -1.49 3.60
C ALA A 38 -0.11 -0.86 3.70
N GLN A 39 -0.22 0.42 3.40
CA GLN A 39 -1.51 1.11 3.27
C GLN A 39 -2.43 0.37 2.30
N TYR A 40 -3.70 0.19 2.67
CA TYR A 40 -4.75 -0.52 1.93
C TYR A 40 -4.52 -2.04 1.80
N ALA A 41 -3.79 -2.62 2.72
CA ALA A 41 -3.48 -4.04 2.88
C ALA A 41 -2.56 -4.60 1.78
N ASP A 42 -3.04 -4.80 0.58
CA ASP A 42 -2.39 -5.56 -0.48
C ASP A 42 -2.05 -4.71 -1.72
N ALA A 43 -1.53 -5.36 -2.75
CA ALA A 43 -1.19 -4.70 -3.99
C ALA A 43 -2.43 -4.23 -4.79
N ALA A 44 -3.59 -4.85 -4.59
CA ALA A 44 -4.86 -4.48 -5.19
C ALA A 44 -5.54 -3.28 -4.50
N ASN A 45 -4.99 -2.79 -3.39
CA ASN A 45 -5.58 -1.77 -2.50
C ASN A 45 -6.93 -2.21 -1.89
N SER A 46 -7.13 -3.51 -1.69
CA SER A 46 -8.44 -4.07 -1.34
C SER A 46 -8.93 -3.62 0.05
N SER A 47 -8.04 -3.19 0.94
CA SER A 47 -8.32 -2.92 2.35
C SER A 47 -9.06 -4.10 3.01
N PHE A 48 -8.65 -5.30 2.62
CA PHE A 48 -9.15 -6.58 3.12
C PHE A 48 -7.99 -7.47 3.58
N THR A 49 -8.21 -8.23 4.64
CA THR A 49 -7.34 -9.35 5.06
C THR A 49 -8.18 -10.58 5.32
N SER A 50 -7.66 -11.76 4.94
CA SER A 50 -8.29 -13.05 5.26
C SER A 50 -8.19 -13.43 6.74
N THR A 51 -7.45 -12.66 7.54
CA THR A 51 -7.40 -12.84 8.99
C THR A 51 -8.72 -12.41 9.59
N ASP A 52 -9.37 -13.26 10.35
CA ASP A 52 -10.60 -12.94 11.04
C ASP A 52 -10.39 -11.80 12.05
N GLY A 53 -11.22 -10.78 11.97
CA GLY A 53 -11.19 -9.66 12.90
C GLY A 53 -11.60 -10.07 14.33
N ALA A 54 -11.15 -9.33 15.33
CA ALA A 54 -11.60 -9.48 16.71
C ALA A 54 -12.75 -8.52 16.99
N GLY A 55 -13.88 -9.06 17.44
CA GLY A 55 -15.04 -8.24 17.87
C GLY A 55 -14.80 -7.51 19.19
N GLU A 56 -13.92 -8.04 20.03
CA GLU A 56 -13.52 -7.46 21.32
C GLU A 56 -12.03 -7.14 21.31
N LEU A 57 -11.72 -5.88 21.63
CA LEU A 57 -10.38 -5.32 21.61
C LEU A 57 -10.06 -4.58 22.91
N THR A 58 -8.78 -4.57 23.27
CA THR A 58 -8.25 -3.76 24.36
C THR A 58 -7.13 -2.88 23.84
N LEU A 59 -7.12 -1.58 24.19
CA LEU A 59 -6.00 -0.68 23.86
C LEU A 59 -4.75 -1.16 24.60
N SER A 60 -3.78 -1.67 23.85
CA SER A 60 -2.52 -2.18 24.40
C SER A 60 -1.51 -1.08 24.64
N TRP A 61 -1.39 -0.15 23.70
CA TRP A 61 -0.46 0.96 23.80
C TRP A 61 -0.80 2.07 22.79
N SER A 62 -0.28 3.27 23.06
CA SER A 62 -0.21 4.37 22.11
C SER A 62 1.17 4.98 22.06
N ARG A 63 1.57 5.51 20.90
CA ARG A 63 2.86 6.19 20.66
C ARG A 63 2.65 7.40 19.75
N SER A 64 3.60 8.35 19.83
CA SER A 64 3.63 9.52 18.96
C SER A 64 4.96 9.61 18.24
N VAL A 65 4.90 9.91 16.94
CA VAL A 65 6.09 10.20 16.11
C VAL A 65 6.60 11.64 16.30
N LYS A 66 5.90 12.48 17.04
CA LYS A 66 6.18 13.92 17.20
C LYS A 66 6.28 14.66 15.85
N GLY A 67 5.38 14.33 14.95
CA GLY A 67 5.29 14.88 13.59
C GLY A 67 3.97 14.47 12.98
N GLU A 68 3.80 14.66 11.68
CA GLU A 68 2.59 14.33 10.94
C GLU A 68 2.71 12.97 10.25
N LEU A 69 1.62 12.20 10.23
CA LEU A 69 1.50 10.97 9.45
C LEU A 69 0.54 11.21 8.27
N GLY A 70 0.97 10.83 7.07
CA GLY A 70 0.14 10.91 5.86
C GLY A 70 -0.43 9.56 5.41
N ALA A 71 -0.04 8.45 6.07
CA ALA A 71 -0.46 7.11 5.68
C ALA A 71 -0.64 6.19 6.90
N ALA A 72 -1.39 5.09 6.70
CA ALA A 72 -1.56 4.05 7.69
C ALA A 72 -0.23 3.35 8.04
N ALA A 73 -0.19 2.72 9.21
CA ALA A 73 0.92 1.89 9.62
C ALA A 73 1.02 0.63 8.74
N ALA A 74 2.25 0.23 8.41
CA ALA A 74 2.54 -1.07 7.83
C ALA A 74 2.82 -2.09 8.94
N LEU A 75 2.35 -3.33 8.78
CA LEU A 75 2.55 -4.42 9.72
C LEU A 75 3.38 -5.52 9.08
N GLY A 76 4.45 -5.93 9.75
CA GLY A 76 5.37 -6.97 9.31
C GLY A 76 4.93 -8.37 9.71
N ALA A 77 5.71 -9.37 9.30
CA ALA A 77 5.45 -10.78 9.56
C ALA A 77 5.75 -11.20 11.01
N GLU A 78 6.79 -10.61 11.62
CA GLU A 78 7.23 -10.88 13.00
C GLU A 78 6.70 -9.84 14.01
N ARG A 79 5.46 -9.35 13.78
CA ARG A 79 4.79 -8.39 14.66
C ARG A 79 5.47 -7.01 14.74
N TYR A 80 6.24 -6.64 13.73
CA TYR A 80 6.76 -5.29 13.59
C TYR A 80 5.68 -4.37 13.03
N LEU A 81 5.76 -3.12 13.43
CA LEU A 81 4.93 -2.04 12.94
C LEU A 81 5.83 -0.89 12.51
N ALA A 82 5.61 -0.36 11.33
CA ALA A 82 6.35 0.77 10.81
C ALA A 82 5.43 1.92 10.38
N VAL A 83 5.88 3.14 10.66
CA VAL A 83 5.28 4.37 10.16
C VAL A 83 6.35 5.30 9.62
N ASN A 84 5.98 6.08 8.60
CA ASN A 84 6.81 7.13 8.03
C ASN A 84 6.12 8.47 8.26
N GLY A 85 6.65 9.25 9.20
CA GLY A 85 6.10 10.54 9.55
C GLY A 85 6.92 11.68 8.97
N GLN A 86 6.31 12.85 8.84
CA GLN A 86 7.00 14.10 8.55
C GLN A 86 7.32 14.81 9.88
N THR A 87 8.61 14.83 10.26
CA THR A 87 9.06 15.35 11.54
C THR A 87 10.02 16.50 11.36
N ALA A 88 9.90 17.53 12.18
CA ALA A 88 10.83 18.67 12.17
C ALA A 88 12.24 18.28 12.63
N GLY A 89 12.37 17.28 13.49
CA GLY A 89 13.65 16.80 14.03
C GLY A 89 13.54 15.35 14.50
N GLY A 90 14.68 14.71 14.77
CA GLY A 90 14.71 13.33 15.23
C GLY A 90 14.36 12.30 14.15
N CYS A 91 13.84 11.15 14.55
CA CYS A 91 13.44 10.07 13.65
C CYS A 91 12.13 10.39 12.93
N SER A 92 12.02 9.94 11.70
CA SER A 92 10.78 10.04 10.89
C SER A 92 10.27 8.67 10.45
N LEU A 93 11.15 7.74 10.08
CA LEU A 93 10.80 6.33 9.92
C LEU A 93 11.00 5.63 11.26
N MET A 94 9.94 5.07 11.82
CA MET A 94 9.95 4.40 13.12
C MET A 94 9.42 2.98 12.98
N VAL A 95 10.12 2.05 13.64
CA VAL A 95 9.71 0.64 13.73
C VAL A 95 9.56 0.25 15.19
N TRP A 96 8.38 -0.25 15.54
CA TRP A 96 8.04 -0.74 16.87
C TRP A 96 7.71 -2.23 16.85
N GLU A 97 7.87 -2.87 18.01
CA GLU A 97 7.37 -4.21 18.29
C GLU A 97 5.91 -4.10 18.73
N ASN A 98 4.99 -4.50 17.87
CA ASN A 98 3.54 -4.29 18.09
C ASN A 98 3.00 -5.10 19.29
N ASP A 99 3.58 -6.27 19.56
CA ASP A 99 3.20 -7.15 20.66
C ASP A 99 3.90 -6.86 22.00
N ASN A 100 4.98 -6.06 21.97
CA ASN A 100 5.80 -5.73 23.13
C ASN A 100 5.58 -4.29 23.60
N SER A 101 4.34 -3.94 23.88
CA SER A 101 3.91 -2.61 24.37
C SER A 101 4.41 -1.46 23.50
N GLY A 102 4.57 -1.67 22.20
CA GLY A 102 5.09 -0.67 21.27
C GLY A 102 6.54 -0.28 21.58
N ARG A 103 7.39 -1.24 22.01
CA ARG A 103 8.81 -0.98 22.21
C ARG A 103 9.45 -0.58 20.89
N GLN A 104 10.17 0.53 20.86
CA GLN A 104 10.88 0.95 19.68
C GLN A 104 12.00 -0.04 19.34
N ARG A 105 11.93 -0.66 18.16
CA ARG A 105 12.96 -1.57 17.67
C ARG A 105 14.15 -0.78 17.13
N TRP A 106 13.85 0.15 16.24
CA TRP A 106 14.81 1.10 15.69
C TRP A 106 14.08 2.29 15.07
N CYS A 107 14.82 3.33 14.75
CA CYS A 107 14.32 4.46 13.98
C CYS A 107 15.43 5.13 13.19
N THR A 108 15.07 5.85 12.15
CA THR A 108 16.02 6.63 11.36
C THR A 108 15.38 7.92 10.87
N ARG A 109 16.21 8.93 10.62
CA ARG A 109 15.77 10.16 9.99
C ARG A 109 15.81 10.00 8.48
N MET A 110 14.68 10.23 7.83
CA MET A 110 14.57 10.26 6.38
C MET A 110 14.89 11.66 5.85
N VAL A 111 15.20 11.78 4.56
CA VAL A 111 15.41 13.05 3.87
C VAL A 111 14.16 13.93 4.03
N LEU A 112 14.34 15.22 4.22
CA LEU A 112 13.26 16.20 4.49
C LEU A 112 12.39 15.86 5.71
N GLY A 113 12.89 15.00 6.62
CA GLY A 113 12.15 14.60 7.81
C GLY A 113 11.06 13.57 7.59
N GLY A 114 11.12 12.80 6.49
CA GLY A 114 10.17 11.74 6.16
C GLY A 114 9.18 12.14 5.07
N GLY A 115 8.05 11.46 5.02
CA GLY A 115 7.06 11.67 3.96
C GLY A 115 5.67 11.13 4.33
N PHE A 116 4.76 11.20 3.38
CA PHE A 116 3.35 10.86 3.54
C PHE A 116 3.00 9.47 2.97
N THR A 117 4.00 8.66 2.60
CA THR A 117 3.78 7.32 2.04
C THR A 117 3.97 6.24 3.09
N SER A 118 3.19 5.17 2.99
CA SER A 118 3.32 4.00 3.86
C SER A 118 4.58 3.23 3.52
N PRO A 119 5.32 2.70 4.52
CA PRO A 119 6.27 1.62 4.30
C PRO A 119 5.56 0.37 3.75
N LEU A 120 6.36 -0.55 3.18
CA LEU A 120 5.91 -1.87 2.77
C LEU A 120 6.81 -2.91 3.42
N PHE A 121 6.23 -3.94 4.07
CA PHE A 121 6.95 -5.09 4.58
C PHE A 121 6.83 -6.31 3.67
N ASP A 122 7.91 -7.07 3.55
CA ASP A 122 7.86 -8.43 3.02
C ASP A 122 7.71 -9.49 4.12
N GLY A 123 7.54 -10.75 3.71
CA GLY A 123 7.38 -11.90 4.61
C GLY A 123 8.60 -12.22 5.48
N PHE A 124 9.72 -11.52 5.29
CA PHE A 124 10.95 -11.61 6.09
C PHE A 124 11.21 -10.37 6.93
N ASP A 125 10.21 -9.49 7.04
CA ASP A 125 10.30 -8.19 7.71
C ASP A 125 11.33 -7.22 7.12
N ASN A 126 11.73 -7.40 5.86
CA ASN A 126 12.42 -6.35 5.16
C ASN A 126 11.41 -5.24 4.84
N LEU A 127 11.86 -4.01 5.07
CA LEU A 127 11.05 -2.82 4.87
C LEU A 127 11.51 -2.09 3.61
N TYR A 128 10.55 -1.64 2.83
CA TYR A 128 10.76 -0.86 1.62
C TYR A 128 10.06 0.48 1.76
N ILE A 129 10.78 1.56 1.49
CA ILE A 129 10.26 2.92 1.67
C ILE A 129 10.86 3.88 0.65
N GLY A 130 10.01 4.73 0.10
CA GLY A 130 10.41 5.86 -0.72
C GLY A 130 10.76 7.09 0.11
N GLN A 131 11.74 7.83 -0.36
CA GLN A 131 11.97 9.21 0.06
C GLN A 131 12.34 10.04 -1.17
N PRO A 132 12.35 11.38 -1.09
CA PRO A 132 12.67 12.20 -2.25
C PRO A 132 13.97 11.78 -2.92
N GLY A 133 13.88 11.36 -4.18
CA GLY A 133 15.01 10.94 -5.01
C GLY A 133 15.53 9.53 -4.75
N LEU A 134 14.96 8.77 -3.82
CA LEU A 134 15.48 7.43 -3.44
C LEU A 134 14.36 6.43 -3.15
N MET A 135 14.59 5.19 -3.53
CA MET A 135 13.94 4.01 -2.98
C MET A 135 14.92 3.25 -2.11
N ILE A 136 14.52 2.82 -0.92
CA ILE A 136 15.42 2.23 0.09
C ILE A 136 14.79 0.96 0.65
N SER A 137 15.62 -0.05 0.93
CA SER A 137 15.23 -1.21 1.71
C SER A 137 16.08 -1.34 2.98
N TYR A 138 15.40 -1.73 4.05
CA TYR A 138 15.98 -2.06 5.35
C TYR A 138 15.66 -3.51 5.70
N PRO A 139 16.57 -4.27 6.33
CA PRO A 139 16.22 -5.55 6.95
C PRO A 139 15.49 -5.27 8.28
N PRO A 140 15.15 -6.28 9.09
CA PRO A 140 14.59 -6.09 10.43
C PRO A 140 15.44 -5.24 11.39
N THR A 141 16.54 -4.70 10.92
CA THR A 141 17.45 -3.75 11.61
C THR A 141 17.50 -2.42 10.86
N GLN A 142 18.11 -1.39 11.46
CA GLN A 142 18.22 -0.07 10.82
C GLN A 142 19.28 0.03 9.71
N TRP A 143 20.03 -1.05 9.42
CA TRP A 143 21.05 -1.05 8.38
C TRP A 143 20.42 -1.13 7.00
N VAL A 144 20.88 -0.25 6.09
CA VAL A 144 20.35 -0.23 4.72
C VAL A 144 20.79 -1.49 3.97
N ARG A 145 19.84 -2.24 3.40
CA ARG A 145 20.13 -3.36 2.48
C ARG A 145 20.60 -2.83 1.13
N TRP A 146 19.82 -1.92 0.58
CA TRP A 146 20.13 -1.22 -0.67
C TRP A 146 19.41 0.13 -0.73
N ARG A 147 19.91 0.99 -1.59
CA ARG A 147 19.30 2.27 -1.96
C ARG A 147 19.51 2.51 -3.44
N THR A 148 18.50 3.01 -4.13
CA THR A 148 18.56 3.28 -5.56
C THR A 148 17.92 4.60 -5.87
N ASN A 149 18.58 5.38 -6.71
CA ASN A 149 18.09 6.69 -7.14
C ASN A 149 16.85 6.54 -8.04
N VAL A 150 15.87 7.40 -7.79
CA VAL A 150 14.66 7.56 -8.59
C VAL A 150 14.42 9.05 -8.85
N ILE A 151 13.56 9.38 -9.80
CA ILE A 151 13.22 10.77 -10.08
C ILE A 151 11.88 11.09 -9.42
N GLY A 152 11.92 11.91 -8.37
CA GLY A 152 10.76 12.27 -7.59
C GLY A 152 10.63 11.50 -6.27
N MET A 153 9.48 11.62 -5.63
CA MET A 153 9.13 10.91 -4.39
C MET A 153 8.34 9.64 -4.72
N PRO A 154 8.84 8.44 -4.40
CA PRO A 154 8.05 7.23 -4.56
C PRO A 154 6.76 7.28 -3.72
N THR A 155 5.65 6.85 -4.30
CA THR A 155 4.41 6.52 -3.59
C THR A 155 4.58 5.19 -2.84
N THR A 156 3.53 4.68 -2.21
CA THR A 156 3.59 3.37 -1.56
C THR A 156 3.88 2.27 -2.59
N ALA A 157 4.97 1.54 -2.41
CA ALA A 157 5.37 0.46 -3.30
C ALA A 157 4.40 -0.74 -3.22
N ARG A 158 4.38 -1.57 -4.27
CA ARG A 158 3.57 -2.79 -4.33
C ARG A 158 4.43 -3.97 -4.79
N PHE A 159 4.19 -5.14 -4.22
CA PHE A 159 4.79 -6.36 -4.76
C PHE A 159 4.08 -6.77 -6.06
N LEU A 160 4.90 -7.13 -7.03
CA LEU A 160 4.55 -7.88 -8.23
C LEU A 160 4.97 -9.34 -8.07
N ASP A 161 4.66 -10.19 -9.04
CA ASP A 161 5.10 -11.57 -9.04
C ASP A 161 6.64 -11.69 -9.08
N GLY A 162 7.18 -12.81 -8.56
CA GLY A 162 8.61 -13.14 -8.64
C GLY A 162 9.52 -12.20 -7.86
N GLY A 163 9.07 -11.69 -6.71
CA GLY A 163 9.90 -10.85 -5.83
C GLY A 163 10.22 -9.47 -6.40
N GLN A 164 9.44 -9.01 -7.37
CA GLN A 164 9.59 -7.68 -7.97
C GLN A 164 8.78 -6.64 -7.20
N LEU A 165 9.28 -5.40 -7.17
CA LEU A 165 8.60 -4.25 -6.57
C LEU A 165 8.20 -3.25 -7.65
N LEU A 166 6.93 -2.92 -7.70
CA LEU A 166 6.42 -1.76 -8.44
C LEU A 166 6.64 -0.51 -7.61
N VAL A 167 7.30 0.47 -8.20
CA VAL A 167 7.51 1.79 -7.62
C VAL A 167 7.04 2.85 -8.61
N VAL A 168 6.14 3.71 -8.17
CA VAL A 168 5.64 4.85 -8.94
C VAL A 168 6.00 6.12 -8.20
N THR A 169 6.63 7.06 -8.87
CA THR A 169 6.95 8.35 -8.25
C THR A 169 5.82 9.36 -8.48
N HIS A 170 5.75 10.37 -7.62
CA HIS A 170 4.76 11.44 -7.75
C HIS A 170 4.87 12.21 -9.07
N LEU A 171 6.03 12.20 -9.73
CA LEU A 171 6.24 12.77 -11.06
C LEU A 171 5.77 11.87 -12.21
N GLY A 172 5.29 10.66 -11.91
CA GLY A 172 4.76 9.73 -12.89
C GLY A 172 5.80 8.79 -13.51
N GLN A 173 6.99 8.64 -12.93
CA GLN A 173 7.94 7.60 -13.33
C GLN A 173 7.53 6.26 -12.70
N VAL A 174 7.42 5.20 -13.51
CA VAL A 174 7.11 3.84 -13.08
C VAL A 174 8.34 2.97 -13.26
N LEU A 175 8.75 2.31 -12.18
CA LEU A 175 9.92 1.42 -12.15
C LEU A 175 9.51 0.08 -11.55
N VAL A 176 10.22 -0.96 -11.98
CA VAL A 176 10.16 -2.28 -11.35
C VAL A 176 11.54 -2.60 -10.80
N PHE A 177 11.61 -3.04 -9.55
CA PHE A 177 12.86 -3.37 -8.87
C PHE A 177 12.92 -4.84 -8.51
N ASP A 178 14.11 -5.42 -8.61
CA ASP A 178 14.46 -6.60 -7.85
C ASP A 178 14.50 -6.24 -6.36
N SER A 179 13.62 -6.85 -5.56
CA SER A 179 13.49 -6.51 -4.14
C SER A 179 14.72 -6.86 -3.29
N HIS A 180 15.52 -7.84 -3.72
CA HIS A 180 16.72 -8.25 -2.99
C HIS A 180 17.90 -7.32 -3.22
N ARG A 181 18.09 -6.86 -4.46
CA ARG A 181 19.26 -6.10 -4.89
C ARG A 181 19.00 -4.62 -5.08
N GLY A 182 17.73 -4.21 -5.19
CA GLY A 182 17.37 -2.84 -5.51
C GLY A 182 17.76 -2.41 -6.92
N VAL A 183 17.95 -3.37 -7.82
CA VAL A 183 18.28 -3.10 -9.22
C VAL A 183 16.99 -2.91 -10.00
N VAL A 184 16.94 -1.88 -10.85
CA VAL A 184 15.79 -1.64 -11.74
C VAL A 184 15.75 -2.72 -12.81
N SER A 185 14.61 -3.38 -12.92
CA SER A 185 14.32 -4.42 -13.92
C SER A 185 13.61 -3.77 -15.11
N GLY A 186 14.20 -3.93 -16.30
CA GLY A 186 13.66 -3.34 -17.52
C GLY A 186 13.80 -1.81 -17.59
N SER A 187 13.14 -1.20 -18.58
CA SER A 187 13.16 0.25 -18.77
C SER A 187 12.05 0.91 -17.95
N PRO A 188 12.32 2.05 -17.29
CA PRO A 188 11.27 2.85 -16.68
C PRO A 188 10.20 3.29 -17.68
N VAL A 189 8.97 3.48 -17.22
CA VAL A 189 7.87 4.02 -18.00
C VAL A 189 7.48 5.38 -17.43
N ASP A 190 7.54 6.44 -18.23
CA ASP A 190 7.08 7.76 -17.83
C ASP A 190 5.60 7.92 -18.21
N LEU A 191 4.73 8.14 -17.23
CA LEU A 191 3.28 8.31 -17.43
C LEU A 191 2.94 9.70 -17.96
N VAL A 192 3.75 10.70 -17.61
CA VAL A 192 3.63 12.07 -18.09
C VAL A 192 4.88 12.46 -18.86
N GLY A 193 4.72 13.34 -19.84
CA GLY A 193 5.87 13.90 -20.55
C GLY A 193 6.70 14.81 -19.64
N GLY A 194 8.03 14.68 -19.71
CA GLY A 194 8.95 15.57 -19.03
C GLY A 194 9.13 15.29 -17.53
N VAL A 195 9.29 14.01 -17.17
CA VAL A 195 9.87 13.66 -15.88
C VAL A 195 11.27 14.26 -15.81
N ASP A 196 11.43 15.34 -15.04
CA ASP A 196 12.65 16.16 -15.04
C ASP A 196 13.54 15.80 -13.84
N PRO A 197 14.74 15.23 -14.07
CA PRO A 197 15.66 14.91 -13.00
C PRO A 197 16.28 16.16 -12.34
N THR A 198 16.19 17.34 -12.97
CA THR A 198 16.76 18.58 -12.42
C THR A 198 15.85 19.23 -11.38
N ASP A 199 14.55 18.90 -11.38
CA ASP A 199 13.58 19.35 -10.38
C ASP A 199 12.76 18.16 -9.82
N PRO A 200 13.40 17.26 -9.07
CA PRO A 200 12.77 16.03 -8.61
C PRO A 200 11.70 16.24 -7.54
N MET A 201 11.58 17.45 -7.00
CA MET A 201 10.63 17.82 -5.94
C MET A 201 9.45 18.65 -6.44
N ARG A 202 9.38 18.93 -7.74
CA ARG A 202 8.33 19.72 -8.34
C ARG A 202 6.94 19.17 -8.02
N GLY A 203 6.05 20.01 -7.52
CA GLY A 203 4.67 19.65 -7.23
C GLY A 203 4.46 18.71 -6.04
N LEU A 204 5.50 18.39 -5.27
CA LEU A 204 5.37 17.47 -4.13
C LEU A 204 4.39 18.01 -3.06
N ALA A 205 4.33 19.32 -2.86
CA ALA A 205 3.40 19.92 -1.91
C ALA A 205 1.91 19.72 -2.31
N ASP A 206 1.65 19.55 -3.61
CA ASP A 206 0.30 19.36 -4.15
C ASP A 206 -0.21 17.91 -3.95
N CYS A 207 0.68 16.97 -3.64
CA CYS A 207 0.32 15.56 -3.53
C CYS A 207 -0.65 15.28 -2.38
N ALA A 208 -0.52 15.99 -1.27
CA ALA A 208 -1.39 15.81 -0.09
C ALA A 208 -2.87 16.12 -0.38
N GLN A 209 -3.14 16.98 -1.36
CA GLN A 209 -4.49 17.38 -1.76
C GLN A 209 -4.88 16.84 -3.15
N SER A 210 -4.04 16.01 -3.76
CA SER A 210 -4.21 15.49 -5.13
C SER A 210 -4.50 16.62 -6.13
N LEU A 211 -3.67 17.66 -6.11
CA LEU A 211 -3.76 18.82 -7.03
C LEU A 211 -2.97 18.58 -8.32
N PRO A 212 -3.22 19.37 -9.38
CA PRO A 212 -2.61 19.18 -10.71
C PRO A 212 -1.08 19.22 -10.75
N GLY A 213 -0.43 19.89 -9.79
CA GLY A 213 1.03 19.96 -9.70
C GLY A 213 1.68 18.62 -9.30
N CYS A 214 0.90 17.66 -8.76
CA CYS A 214 1.33 16.33 -8.43
C CYS A 214 0.75 15.31 -9.42
N PRO A 215 1.49 14.87 -10.45
CA PRO A 215 0.99 13.92 -11.45
C PRO A 215 0.44 12.63 -10.88
N VAL A 216 1.09 12.05 -9.84
CA VAL A 216 0.62 10.83 -9.18
C VAL A 216 0.63 11.04 -7.67
N ALA A 217 -0.55 11.32 -7.10
CA ALA A 217 -0.71 11.55 -5.67
C ALA A 217 -1.11 10.27 -4.89
N ALA A 218 -1.79 9.33 -5.56
CA ALA A 218 -2.36 8.15 -4.95
C ALA A 218 -1.49 6.90 -5.16
N ALA A 219 -1.61 5.92 -4.27
CA ALA A 219 -0.93 4.64 -4.43
C ALA A 219 -1.45 3.89 -5.67
N PRO A 220 -0.56 3.26 -6.46
CA PRO A 220 -0.96 2.41 -7.57
C PRO A 220 -1.65 1.15 -7.06
N ALA A 221 -2.53 0.56 -7.87
CA ALA A 221 -3.06 -0.78 -7.64
C ALA A 221 -2.47 -1.77 -8.64
N PHE A 222 -2.21 -2.98 -8.21
CA PHE A 222 -1.80 -4.10 -9.05
C PHE A 222 -2.66 -5.32 -8.76
N SER A 223 -3.16 -5.96 -9.81
CA SER A 223 -3.81 -7.27 -9.71
C SER A 223 -2.86 -8.35 -10.21
N ALA A 224 -2.57 -9.33 -9.36
CA ALA A 224 -1.80 -10.51 -9.74
C ALA A 224 -2.56 -11.39 -10.74
N GLU A 225 -3.90 -11.43 -10.64
CA GLU A 225 -4.77 -12.23 -11.49
C GLU A 225 -4.75 -11.75 -12.96
N SER A 226 -4.93 -10.46 -13.17
CA SER A 226 -4.91 -9.86 -14.51
C SER A 226 -3.52 -9.36 -14.93
N ARG A 227 -2.57 -9.25 -14.02
CA ARG A 227 -1.23 -8.62 -14.22
C ARG A 227 -1.34 -7.19 -14.77
N ILE A 228 -2.31 -6.46 -14.30
CA ILE A 228 -2.55 -5.07 -14.66
C ILE A 228 -2.21 -4.18 -13.47
N VAL A 229 -1.50 -3.10 -13.77
CA VAL A 229 -1.26 -1.98 -12.86
C VAL A 229 -2.19 -0.85 -13.27
N VAL A 230 -2.91 -0.25 -12.33
CA VAL A 230 -3.73 0.95 -12.59
C VAL A 230 -3.28 2.10 -11.70
N ILE A 231 -3.15 3.27 -12.30
CA ILE A 231 -2.60 4.47 -11.66
C ILE A 231 -3.50 5.66 -12.00
N GLY A 232 -3.85 6.45 -10.98
CA GLY A 232 -4.46 7.76 -11.18
C GLY A 232 -3.39 8.78 -11.60
N VAL A 233 -3.59 9.44 -12.73
CA VAL A 233 -2.59 10.34 -13.32
C VAL A 233 -3.20 11.68 -13.66
N TRP A 234 -2.56 12.74 -13.20
CA TRP A 234 -2.88 14.10 -13.63
C TRP A 234 -1.87 14.56 -14.68
N GLN A 235 -2.32 14.64 -15.93
CA GLN A 235 -1.47 15.14 -17.01
C GLN A 235 -1.27 16.65 -16.87
N PRO A 236 -0.07 17.18 -17.13
CA PRO A 236 0.18 18.63 -17.10
C PRO A 236 -0.81 19.39 -17.98
N GLY A 237 -1.48 20.40 -17.40
CA GLY A 237 -2.47 21.21 -18.10
C GLY A 237 -3.85 20.58 -18.30
N ALA A 238 -4.07 19.33 -17.88
CA ALA A 238 -5.38 18.72 -17.95
C ALA A 238 -6.32 19.29 -16.87
N ALA A 239 -7.61 19.35 -17.19
CA ALA A 239 -8.63 19.81 -16.25
C ALA A 239 -8.97 18.79 -15.17
N ALA A 240 -8.71 17.52 -15.42
CA ALA A 240 -9.02 16.40 -14.53
C ALA A 240 -7.95 15.31 -14.63
N SER A 241 -7.81 14.54 -13.55
CA SER A 241 -6.97 13.35 -13.54
C SER A 241 -7.67 12.17 -14.24
N THR A 242 -6.88 11.30 -14.84
CA THR A 242 -7.34 10.09 -15.57
C THR A 242 -6.81 8.83 -14.92
N LEU A 243 -7.29 7.67 -15.38
CA LEU A 243 -6.71 6.38 -15.03
C LEU A 243 -5.84 5.90 -16.19
N THR A 244 -4.63 5.44 -15.88
CA THR A 244 -3.74 4.79 -16.85
C THR A 244 -3.44 3.38 -16.37
N ALA A 245 -3.58 2.41 -17.28
CA ALA A 245 -3.22 1.02 -17.03
C ALA A 245 -1.96 0.61 -17.77
N LEU A 246 -1.15 -0.21 -17.10
CA LEU A 246 0.01 -0.87 -17.66
C LEU A 246 -0.16 -2.38 -17.50
N ARG A 247 0.27 -3.14 -18.52
CA ARG A 247 0.38 -4.60 -18.45
C ARG A 247 1.76 -4.98 -17.95
N TYR A 248 1.83 -5.75 -16.87
CA TYR A 248 3.06 -6.36 -16.37
C TYR A 248 3.31 -7.70 -17.06
N GLN A 249 4.47 -7.86 -17.68
CA GLN A 249 4.84 -9.01 -18.52
C GLN A 249 6.18 -9.59 -18.06
N PRO A 250 6.19 -10.40 -16.97
CA PRO A 250 7.43 -10.97 -16.47
C PRO A 250 8.13 -11.80 -17.54
N GLY A 251 9.45 -11.61 -17.65
CA GLY A 251 10.28 -12.30 -18.66
C GLY A 251 10.18 -11.76 -20.09
N GLN A 252 9.41 -10.69 -20.32
CA GLN A 252 9.30 -10.04 -21.62
C GLN A 252 10.00 -8.68 -21.67
N THR A 253 10.21 -8.18 -22.89
CA THR A 253 10.71 -6.83 -23.14
C THR A 253 9.75 -6.12 -24.09
N PRO A 254 9.12 -5.01 -23.70
CA PRO A 254 9.21 -4.34 -22.39
C PRO A 254 8.53 -5.12 -21.25
N LEU A 255 9.04 -4.96 -20.04
CA LEU A 255 8.46 -5.56 -18.82
C LEU A 255 7.10 -4.96 -18.44
N LEU A 256 6.95 -3.66 -18.70
CA LEU A 256 5.72 -2.90 -18.57
C LEU A 256 5.34 -2.29 -19.92
N SER A 257 4.11 -2.49 -20.35
CA SER A 257 3.57 -1.86 -21.56
C SER A 257 2.28 -1.10 -21.25
N ARG A 258 2.06 0.05 -21.91
CA ARG A 258 0.79 0.78 -21.78
C ARG A 258 -0.33 -0.09 -22.32
N LEU A 259 -1.42 -0.19 -21.55
CA LEU A 259 -2.59 -0.95 -21.93
C LEU A 259 -3.71 0.00 -22.42
N TRP A 260 -4.12 0.92 -21.56
CA TRP A 260 -5.11 1.94 -21.85
C TRP A 260 -4.94 3.19 -20.98
N THR A 261 -5.57 4.28 -21.39
CA THR A 261 -5.85 5.46 -20.58
C THR A 261 -7.34 5.76 -20.68
N SER A 262 -8.00 5.92 -19.55
CA SER A 262 -9.45 6.15 -19.48
C SER A 262 -9.73 7.53 -18.88
N GLU A 263 -10.50 8.33 -19.64
CA GLU A 263 -11.07 9.62 -19.22
C GLU A 263 -12.52 9.49 -18.78
N ALA A 264 -12.98 8.25 -18.58
CA ALA A 264 -14.38 7.97 -18.27
C ALA A 264 -14.84 8.63 -16.96
N VAL A 265 -13.95 8.75 -15.98
CA VAL A 265 -14.18 9.52 -14.74
C VAL A 265 -13.93 11.00 -15.03
N SER A 266 -14.88 11.63 -15.73
CA SER A 266 -14.71 12.96 -16.34
C SER A 266 -14.45 14.10 -15.34
N ALA A 267 -14.94 13.96 -14.10
CA ALA A 267 -14.65 14.92 -13.03
C ALA A 267 -13.27 14.71 -12.39
N GLY A 268 -12.55 13.67 -12.80
CA GLY A 268 -11.26 13.28 -12.26
C GLY A 268 -11.36 12.28 -11.10
N VAL A 269 -10.27 11.54 -10.95
CA VAL A 269 -10.08 10.52 -9.91
C VAL A 269 -9.68 11.20 -8.60
N LEU A 270 -10.24 10.77 -7.49
CA LEU A 270 -9.97 11.36 -6.18
C LEU A 270 -9.06 10.50 -5.30
N SER A 271 -9.19 9.16 -5.38
CA SER A 271 -8.49 8.23 -4.50
C SER A 271 -7.73 7.15 -5.26
N SER A 272 -6.99 6.31 -4.55
CA SER A 272 -6.32 5.15 -5.14
C SER A 272 -7.34 4.22 -5.82
N PRO A 273 -7.02 3.67 -7.01
CA PRO A 273 -7.82 2.62 -7.61
C PRO A 273 -7.76 1.34 -6.77
N VAL A 274 -8.80 0.52 -6.86
CA VAL A 274 -8.94 -0.74 -6.13
C VAL A 274 -9.39 -1.83 -7.10
N PHE A 275 -8.75 -2.98 -7.10
CA PHE A 275 -9.19 -4.12 -7.91
C PHE A 275 -10.23 -4.98 -7.20
N SER A 276 -11.13 -5.57 -7.98
CA SER A 276 -11.88 -6.75 -7.54
C SER A 276 -10.95 -7.94 -7.32
N ALA A 277 -11.37 -8.91 -6.53
CA ALA A 277 -10.54 -10.08 -6.20
C ALA A 277 -10.14 -10.93 -7.42
N ASP A 278 -10.97 -10.96 -8.44
CA ASP A 278 -10.69 -11.63 -9.73
C ASP A 278 -9.87 -10.79 -10.71
N GLY A 279 -9.52 -9.54 -10.32
CA GLY A 279 -8.76 -8.62 -11.15
C GLY A 279 -9.49 -8.10 -12.40
N ALA A 280 -10.79 -8.38 -12.55
CA ALA A 280 -11.55 -8.02 -13.75
C ALA A 280 -12.15 -6.60 -13.70
N THR A 281 -12.29 -6.03 -12.50
CA THR A 281 -12.90 -4.71 -12.30
C THR A 281 -11.97 -3.80 -11.48
N VAL A 282 -11.95 -2.54 -11.87
CA VAL A 282 -11.27 -1.47 -11.13
C VAL A 282 -12.32 -0.53 -10.57
N TYR A 283 -12.33 -0.35 -9.24
CA TYR A 283 -13.19 0.61 -8.57
C TYR A 283 -12.41 1.86 -8.21
N VAL A 284 -13.05 3.03 -8.39
CA VAL A 284 -12.44 4.31 -8.04
C VAL A 284 -13.51 5.35 -7.68
N ASN A 285 -13.19 6.21 -6.72
CA ASN A 285 -14.02 7.35 -6.39
C ASN A 285 -13.71 8.52 -7.33
N GLY A 286 -14.75 9.05 -7.96
CA GLY A 286 -14.68 10.28 -8.75
C GLY A 286 -14.89 11.53 -7.89
N ARG A 287 -14.45 12.69 -8.39
CA ARG A 287 -14.73 14.00 -7.77
C ARG A 287 -16.19 14.46 -7.96
N ASP A 288 -16.99 13.66 -8.67
CA ASP A 288 -18.42 13.83 -8.93
C ASP A 288 -19.32 13.13 -7.90
N ARG A 289 -18.75 12.67 -6.78
CA ARG A 289 -19.49 11.89 -5.76
C ARG A 289 -20.04 10.57 -6.27
N GLN A 290 -19.34 9.95 -7.20
CA GLN A 290 -19.70 8.63 -7.70
C GLN A 290 -18.60 7.61 -7.40
N LEU A 291 -19.02 6.38 -7.15
CA LEU A 291 -18.17 5.22 -7.24
C LEU A 291 -18.27 4.68 -8.66
N TRP A 292 -17.14 4.59 -9.34
CA TRP A 292 -17.02 4.08 -10.70
C TRP A 292 -16.45 2.67 -10.68
N ALA A 293 -16.98 1.81 -11.54
CA ALA A 293 -16.43 0.51 -11.87
C ALA A 293 -16.07 0.46 -13.36
N LEU A 294 -14.81 0.14 -13.63
CA LEU A 294 -14.27 0.05 -14.97
C LEU A 294 -13.79 -1.39 -15.24
N ASN A 295 -13.86 -1.80 -16.48
CA ASN A 295 -13.26 -3.03 -16.95
C ASN A 295 -11.73 -2.89 -16.89
N ALA A 296 -11.06 -3.81 -16.23
CA ALA A 296 -9.61 -3.77 -16.05
C ALA A 296 -8.82 -3.93 -17.36
N GLU A 297 -9.38 -4.65 -18.35
CA GLU A 297 -8.68 -4.94 -19.61
C GLU A 297 -8.65 -3.77 -20.59
N ASP A 298 -9.69 -2.92 -20.59
CA ASP A 298 -9.83 -1.86 -21.60
C ASP A 298 -10.19 -0.47 -21.04
N GLY A 299 -10.43 -0.38 -19.71
CA GLY A 299 -10.77 0.88 -19.05
C GLY A 299 -12.17 1.41 -19.37
N SER A 300 -13.03 0.61 -20.02
CA SER A 300 -14.42 0.96 -20.29
C SER A 300 -15.27 0.94 -19.01
N VAL A 301 -16.28 1.80 -18.95
CA VAL A 301 -17.20 1.84 -17.81
C VAL A 301 -18.08 0.61 -17.80
N LYS A 302 -18.10 -0.11 -16.70
CA LYS A 302 -19.10 -1.13 -16.40
C LYS A 302 -20.35 -0.49 -15.80
N TRP A 303 -20.15 0.34 -14.79
CA TRP A 303 -21.21 1.10 -14.13
C TRP A 303 -20.65 2.27 -13.32
N SER A 304 -21.52 3.19 -12.92
CA SER A 304 -21.23 4.14 -11.85
C SER A 304 -22.41 4.21 -10.88
N ALA A 305 -22.14 4.45 -9.61
CA ALA A 305 -23.13 4.55 -8.55
C ALA A 305 -22.99 5.89 -7.82
N PRO A 306 -24.06 6.69 -7.76
CA PRO A 306 -24.02 7.94 -7.04
C PRO A 306 -23.92 7.67 -5.54
N LEU A 307 -23.00 8.38 -4.91
CA LEU A 307 -22.88 8.53 -3.46
C LEU A 307 -23.34 9.95 -3.15
N ASP A 308 -24.23 10.15 -2.19
CA ASP A 308 -24.69 11.50 -1.81
C ASP A 308 -23.66 12.26 -0.95
N PHE A 309 -22.45 11.69 -0.82
CA PHE A 309 -21.30 12.26 -0.13
C PHE A 309 -20.04 12.13 -0.99
N GLN A 310 -18.97 12.85 -0.61
CA GLN A 310 -17.67 12.78 -1.27
C GLN A 310 -16.69 11.93 -0.45
N PRO A 311 -16.46 10.65 -0.82
CA PRO A 311 -15.41 9.86 -0.18
C PRO A 311 -14.04 10.44 -0.56
N GLN A 312 -13.18 10.63 0.43
CA GLN A 312 -11.80 11.11 0.23
C GLN A 312 -10.78 9.97 0.20
N THR A 313 -11.17 8.79 0.68
CA THR A 313 -10.33 7.58 0.68
C THR A 313 -10.94 6.51 -0.22
N PRO A 314 -10.15 5.54 -0.71
CA PRO A 314 -10.67 4.50 -1.58
C PRO A 314 -11.73 3.62 -0.89
N PRO A 315 -12.59 2.93 -1.64
CA PRO A 315 -13.44 1.89 -1.09
C PRO A 315 -12.61 0.71 -0.61
N SER A 316 -13.16 -0.13 0.26
CA SER A 316 -12.62 -1.47 0.51
C SER A 316 -13.44 -2.53 -0.24
N VAL A 317 -12.77 -3.59 -0.70
CA VAL A 317 -13.37 -4.62 -1.55
C VAL A 317 -12.99 -6.00 -1.02
N ALA A 318 -13.98 -6.73 -0.52
CA ALA A 318 -13.78 -8.11 -0.07
C ALA A 318 -13.86 -9.11 -1.23
N PRO A 319 -13.22 -10.30 -1.14
CA PRO A 319 -13.30 -11.34 -2.15
C PRO A 319 -14.74 -11.80 -2.46
N GLY A 320 -15.65 -11.72 -1.48
CA GLY A 320 -17.08 -12.00 -1.66
C GLY A 320 -17.86 -10.92 -2.44
N GLY A 321 -17.18 -9.88 -2.95
CA GLY A 321 -17.77 -8.81 -3.76
C GLY A 321 -18.48 -7.72 -2.95
N LEU A 322 -18.34 -7.71 -1.61
CA LEU A 322 -18.81 -6.61 -0.80
C LEU A 322 -17.84 -5.43 -0.93
N ILE A 323 -18.38 -4.30 -1.34
CA ILE A 323 -17.68 -3.02 -1.45
C ILE A 323 -18.19 -2.12 -0.33
N ILE A 324 -17.30 -1.60 0.49
CA ILE A 324 -17.65 -0.56 1.47
C ILE A 324 -17.11 0.76 0.96
N ALA A 325 -17.96 1.75 0.80
CA ALA A 325 -17.57 3.07 0.31
C ALA A 325 -16.47 3.68 1.17
N GLY A 326 -15.60 4.49 0.54
CA GLY A 326 -14.49 5.15 1.24
C GLY A 326 -14.95 6.18 2.26
N GLY A 327 -14.04 6.57 3.14
CA GLY A 327 -14.27 7.47 4.25
C GLY A 327 -13.98 8.95 3.93
N GLY A 328 -14.38 9.81 4.84
CA GLY A 328 -14.18 11.27 4.82
C GLY A 328 -15.09 11.98 5.81
N PRO A 329 -14.95 13.30 5.99
CA PRO A 329 -15.64 14.05 7.06
C PRO A 329 -17.18 14.05 6.95
N ASP A 330 -17.73 13.95 5.73
CA ASP A 330 -19.17 14.02 5.48
C ASP A 330 -19.72 12.73 4.88
N THR A 331 -19.04 11.62 5.08
CA THR A 331 -19.42 10.32 4.50
C THR A 331 -20.47 9.59 5.34
N ARG A 332 -20.98 8.51 4.76
CA ARG A 332 -21.83 7.53 5.45
C ARG A 332 -21.18 6.15 5.29
N LEU A 333 -21.51 5.26 6.19
CA LEU A 333 -21.06 3.87 6.07
C LEU A 333 -22.03 3.11 5.15
N VAL A 334 -21.59 2.79 3.96
CA VAL A 334 -22.41 2.19 2.88
C VAL A 334 -21.75 0.93 2.35
N GLY A 335 -22.50 -0.16 2.35
CA GLY A 335 -22.14 -1.43 1.71
C GLY A 335 -22.86 -1.59 0.38
N LEU A 336 -22.07 -1.86 -0.65
CA LEU A 336 -22.50 -2.09 -2.03
C LEU A 336 -22.04 -3.47 -2.49
N ARG A 337 -22.66 -3.99 -3.54
CA ARG A 337 -22.21 -5.20 -4.25
C ARG A 337 -22.19 -4.93 -5.75
N ASP A 338 -21.13 -5.39 -6.41
CA ASP A 338 -21.04 -5.38 -7.86
C ASP A 338 -21.94 -6.49 -8.44
N ALA A 339 -22.99 -6.12 -9.15
CA ALA A 339 -23.88 -7.04 -9.86
C ALA A 339 -23.49 -7.24 -11.34
N GLY A 340 -22.31 -6.73 -11.74
CA GLY A 340 -21.76 -6.83 -13.08
C GLY A 340 -22.04 -5.59 -13.93
N ASP A 341 -23.28 -5.17 -14.05
CA ASP A 341 -23.75 -4.01 -14.83
C ASP A 341 -24.21 -2.83 -13.95
N ARG A 342 -24.27 -3.01 -12.65
CA ARG A 342 -24.66 -1.98 -11.69
C ARG A 342 -24.11 -2.29 -10.29
N ALA A 343 -24.07 -1.27 -9.43
CA ALA A 343 -23.93 -1.47 -8.00
C ALA A 343 -25.29 -1.70 -7.34
N GLU A 344 -25.38 -2.69 -6.47
CA GLU A 344 -26.55 -2.91 -5.63
C GLU A 344 -26.25 -2.47 -4.19
N ALA A 345 -27.10 -1.61 -3.63
CA ALA A 345 -26.98 -1.25 -2.23
C ALA A 345 -27.35 -2.44 -1.35
N VAL A 346 -26.41 -2.92 -0.52
CA VAL A 346 -26.66 -4.02 0.40
C VAL A 346 -27.20 -3.47 1.74
N TRP A 347 -26.57 -2.41 2.23
CA TRP A 347 -26.97 -1.73 3.46
C TRP A 347 -26.39 -0.31 3.51
N ARG A 348 -26.94 0.50 4.38
CA ARG A 348 -26.53 1.88 4.62
C ARG A 348 -26.75 2.28 6.08
N ARG A 349 -25.79 2.97 6.65
CA ARG A 349 -25.78 3.52 8.00
C ARG A 349 -25.67 5.04 7.94
N GLU A 350 -26.81 5.72 8.10
CA GLU A 350 -26.87 7.19 8.12
C GLU A 350 -26.34 7.80 9.43
N ASP A 351 -26.33 7.00 10.48
CA ASP A 351 -25.89 7.36 11.83
C ASP A 351 -24.37 7.24 12.03
N VAL A 352 -23.63 6.78 11.01
CA VAL A 352 -22.19 6.55 11.08
C VAL A 352 -21.48 7.35 10.00
N THR A 353 -20.60 8.26 10.41
CA THR A 353 -19.63 8.92 9.52
C THR A 353 -18.30 8.18 9.59
N ALA A 354 -17.98 7.42 8.54
CA ALA A 354 -16.70 6.73 8.43
C ALA A 354 -15.61 7.71 7.98
N LEU A 355 -14.60 7.94 8.81
CA LEU A 355 -13.53 8.90 8.51
C LEU A 355 -12.39 8.29 7.69
N THR A 356 -12.27 6.96 7.69
CA THR A 356 -11.22 6.22 6.94
C THR A 356 -11.85 5.21 6.01
N THR A 357 -11.06 4.70 5.04
CA THR A 357 -11.38 3.43 4.39
C THR A 357 -11.65 2.38 5.45
N SER A 358 -12.73 1.63 5.31
CA SER A 358 -13.04 0.51 6.21
C SER A 358 -12.08 -0.63 5.95
N SER A 359 -11.45 -1.15 7.00
CA SER A 359 -10.56 -2.31 6.93
C SER A 359 -11.36 -3.57 7.22
N GLN A 360 -11.61 -4.37 6.18
CA GLN A 360 -12.34 -5.63 6.30
C GLN A 360 -11.40 -6.75 6.78
N ALA A 361 -11.79 -7.48 7.81
CA ALA A 361 -11.00 -8.55 8.42
C ALA A 361 -11.85 -9.84 8.51
N GLY A 362 -11.65 -10.73 7.56
CA GLY A 362 -12.57 -11.83 7.30
C GLY A 362 -13.95 -11.31 6.88
N ASP A 363 -14.97 -12.13 7.05
CA ASP A 363 -16.34 -11.83 6.60
C ASP A 363 -17.21 -11.18 7.68
N GLN A 364 -16.79 -11.24 8.95
CA GLN A 364 -17.64 -10.91 10.08
C GLN A 364 -17.31 -9.58 10.77
N VAL A 365 -16.12 -9.07 10.59
CA VAL A 365 -15.67 -7.85 11.27
C VAL A 365 -14.97 -6.92 10.31
N ALA A 366 -15.33 -5.66 10.36
CA ALA A 366 -14.63 -4.59 9.70
C ALA A 366 -14.43 -3.43 10.69
N TYR A 367 -13.44 -2.59 10.41
CA TYR A 367 -13.07 -1.48 11.27
C TYR A 367 -13.00 -0.18 10.48
N THR A 368 -13.45 0.90 11.09
CA THR A 368 -13.24 2.26 10.60
C THR A 368 -13.09 3.21 11.78
N VAL A 369 -12.60 4.41 11.54
CA VAL A 369 -12.58 5.44 12.59
C VAL A 369 -13.77 6.37 12.42
N VAL A 370 -14.39 6.71 13.53
CA VAL A 370 -15.54 7.62 13.59
C VAL A 370 -15.28 8.76 14.57
N ALA A 371 -15.94 9.89 14.38
CA ALA A 371 -16.02 10.94 15.38
C ALA A 371 -17.23 10.66 16.31
N THR A 372 -16.99 10.59 17.60
CA THR A 372 -18.06 10.40 18.63
C THR A 372 -18.50 11.71 19.24
N ALA A 373 -17.62 12.71 19.25
CA ALA A 373 -17.89 14.09 19.64
C ALA A 373 -16.86 15.02 18.95
N PRO A 374 -17.02 16.34 19.00
CA PRO A 374 -15.99 17.25 18.51
C PRO A 374 -14.62 16.94 19.14
N ASN A 375 -13.64 16.64 18.29
CA ASN A 375 -12.26 16.25 18.66
C ASN A 375 -12.14 14.90 19.42
N GLU A 376 -13.16 14.07 19.41
CA GLU A 376 -13.09 12.71 19.95
C GLU A 376 -13.23 11.68 18.84
N LEU A 377 -12.22 10.83 18.72
CA LEU A 377 -12.18 9.74 17.75
C LEU A 377 -12.34 8.39 18.44
N SER A 378 -13.01 7.47 17.77
CA SER A 378 -13.12 6.08 18.18
C SER A 378 -12.90 5.13 17.02
N LEU A 379 -12.28 4.00 17.29
CA LEU A 379 -12.26 2.85 16.40
C LEU A 379 -13.60 2.13 16.51
N LEU A 380 -14.36 2.11 15.43
CA LEU A 380 -15.62 1.38 15.31
C LEU A 380 -15.35 -0.02 14.73
N ALA A 381 -15.74 -1.06 15.44
CA ALA A 381 -15.86 -2.42 14.91
C ALA A 381 -17.33 -2.67 14.51
N PHE A 382 -17.56 -3.17 13.32
CA PHE A 382 -18.90 -3.46 12.81
C PHE A 382 -18.93 -4.75 12.00
N ASN A 383 -20.11 -5.37 11.86
CA ASN A 383 -20.30 -6.57 11.08
C ASN A 383 -20.76 -6.22 9.65
N PRO A 384 -19.92 -6.36 8.64
CA PRO A 384 -20.26 -6.02 7.26
C PRO A 384 -21.28 -6.98 6.65
N ALA A 385 -21.38 -8.23 7.13
CA ALA A 385 -22.34 -9.22 6.67
C ALA A 385 -23.73 -9.04 7.31
N ASP A 386 -23.81 -8.29 8.43
CA ASP A 386 -25.06 -8.04 9.17
C ASP A 386 -25.42 -6.54 9.13
N GLY A 387 -25.65 -6.02 7.93
CA GLY A 387 -26.15 -4.65 7.72
C GLY A 387 -25.21 -3.54 8.21
N GLY A 388 -23.92 -3.82 8.41
CA GLY A 388 -22.98 -2.86 9.01
C GLY A 388 -23.25 -2.61 10.50
N ARG A 389 -23.90 -3.55 11.19
CA ARG A 389 -24.25 -3.42 12.62
C ARG A 389 -23.01 -3.25 13.47
N THR A 390 -23.04 -2.24 14.37
CA THR A 390 -21.97 -2.02 15.32
C THR A 390 -21.75 -3.23 16.22
N VAL A 391 -20.52 -3.71 16.27
CA VAL A 391 -20.09 -4.75 17.20
C VAL A 391 -19.59 -4.08 18.48
N ASN A 392 -18.67 -3.13 18.36
CA ASN A 392 -18.11 -2.40 19.48
C ASN A 392 -17.50 -1.05 19.04
N SER A 393 -17.19 -0.18 19.98
CA SER A 393 -16.52 1.10 19.76
C SER A 393 -15.45 1.34 20.82
N TYR A 394 -14.25 1.71 20.39
CA TYR A 394 -13.08 1.85 21.26
C TYR A 394 -12.54 3.28 21.16
N PRO A 395 -12.54 4.05 22.26
CA PRO A 395 -12.01 5.41 22.24
C PRO A 395 -10.52 5.45 21.85
N LEU A 396 -10.13 6.50 21.13
CA LEU A 396 -8.75 6.86 20.83
C LEU A 396 -8.35 8.01 21.75
N PRO A 397 -7.78 7.74 22.92
CA PRO A 397 -7.58 8.77 23.95
C PRO A 397 -6.59 9.83 23.46
N GLN A 398 -7.00 11.11 23.55
CA GLN A 398 -6.18 12.25 23.14
C GLN A 398 -5.74 12.21 21.67
N ALA A 399 -6.51 11.56 20.80
CA ALA A 399 -6.23 11.55 19.37
C ALA A 399 -6.27 12.98 18.82
N ALA A 400 -5.27 13.31 17.99
CA ALA A 400 -5.15 14.61 17.35
C ALA A 400 -5.10 14.45 15.82
N GLY A 401 -5.68 15.40 15.11
CA GLY A 401 -5.74 15.40 13.66
C GLY A 401 -6.77 14.41 13.11
N TYR A 402 -6.66 14.13 11.81
CA TYR A 402 -7.53 13.18 11.12
C TYR A 402 -6.95 11.76 11.19
N PRO A 403 -7.78 10.72 11.23
CA PRO A 403 -7.29 9.35 11.09
C PRO A 403 -6.83 9.11 9.65
N VAL A 404 -5.64 8.54 9.49
CA VAL A 404 -5.03 8.27 8.17
C VAL A 404 -5.16 6.81 7.74
N GLY A 405 -5.62 5.94 8.63
CA GLY A 405 -5.96 4.56 8.28
C GLY A 405 -6.00 3.62 9.47
N VAL A 406 -6.58 2.46 9.20
CA VAL A 406 -6.66 1.32 10.11
C VAL A 406 -5.96 0.13 9.46
N SER A 407 -5.09 -0.55 10.20
CA SER A 407 -4.35 -1.73 9.73
C SER A 407 -4.67 -2.93 10.63
N VAL A 408 -4.83 -4.11 10.04
CA VAL A 408 -5.19 -5.33 10.77
C VAL A 408 -4.09 -6.38 10.60
N GLY A 409 -3.40 -6.71 11.68
CA GLY A 409 -2.34 -7.71 11.69
C GLY A 409 -2.85 -9.14 11.55
N TYR A 410 -1.98 -10.04 11.10
CA TYR A 410 -2.27 -11.46 11.06
C TYR A 410 -2.52 -12.05 12.47
N ASP A 411 -2.04 -11.39 13.52
CA ASP A 411 -2.26 -11.68 14.93
C ASP A 411 -3.56 -11.07 15.49
N ARG A 412 -4.42 -10.53 14.61
CA ARG A 412 -5.70 -9.89 14.89
C ARG A 412 -5.61 -8.57 15.67
N ARG A 413 -4.39 -8.02 15.82
CA ARG A 413 -4.21 -6.68 16.37
C ARG A 413 -4.67 -5.65 15.36
N VAL A 414 -5.27 -4.58 15.89
CA VAL A 414 -5.75 -3.48 15.07
C VAL A 414 -4.96 -2.22 15.41
N VAL A 415 -4.43 -1.57 14.40
CA VAL A 415 -3.61 -0.36 14.56
C VAL A 415 -4.29 0.81 13.87
N VAL A 416 -4.44 1.91 14.60
CA VAL A 416 -4.96 3.17 14.08
C VAL A 416 -3.86 4.21 14.08
N ALA A 417 -3.69 4.93 12.98
CA ALA A 417 -2.78 6.06 12.87
C ALA A 417 -3.56 7.35 12.59
N THR A 418 -3.08 8.48 13.14
CA THR A 418 -3.68 9.81 12.93
C THR A 418 -2.67 10.78 12.33
N SER A 419 -3.15 11.77 11.59
CA SER A 419 -2.31 12.82 10.99
C SER A 419 -1.56 13.64 12.04
N GLY A 420 -2.06 13.72 13.28
CA GLY A 420 -1.34 14.30 14.42
C GLY A 420 -0.17 13.47 14.93
N GLY A 421 0.21 12.40 14.21
CA GLY A 421 1.37 11.58 14.53
C GLY A 421 1.17 10.53 15.60
N GLN A 422 -0.06 10.24 15.97
CA GLN A 422 -0.36 9.23 16.99
C GLN A 422 -0.66 7.88 16.36
N VAL A 423 -0.20 6.83 17.03
CA VAL A 423 -0.46 5.44 16.68
C VAL A 423 -1.02 4.74 17.91
N PHE A 424 -2.14 4.08 17.73
CA PHE A 424 -2.84 3.29 18.74
C PHE A 424 -2.85 1.83 18.31
N SER A 425 -2.47 0.93 19.21
CA SER A 425 -2.50 -0.51 18.94
C SER A 425 -3.44 -1.19 19.92
N PHE A 426 -4.38 -1.94 19.37
CA PHE A 426 -5.33 -2.75 20.10
C PHE A 426 -5.01 -4.22 19.93
N SER A 427 -5.11 -4.99 21.01
CA SER A 427 -5.04 -6.46 20.98
C SER A 427 -6.43 -7.06 21.13
N PRO A 428 -6.66 -8.27 20.60
CA PRO A 428 -7.81 -9.07 20.98
C PRO A 428 -7.91 -9.18 22.51
N ALA A 429 -9.13 -9.02 23.08
CA ALA A 429 -9.41 -9.13 24.50
C ALA A 429 -9.38 -10.59 24.96
#